data_26b19e222c4cbabbf289380d8db8bbc3
#
_entry.id   26b19e222c4cbabbf289380d8db8bbc3
#
_cell.length_a   1.000
_cell.length_b   1.000
_cell.length_c   1.000
_cell.angle_alpha   90.00
_cell.angle_beta   90.00
_cell.angle_gamma   90.00
#
_symmetry.space_group_name_H-M   'P 1'
#
loop_
_entity.id
_entity.type
_entity.pdbx_description
1 polymer ?
#
loop_
_entity_poly.entity_id
_entity_poly.type
_entity_poly.pdbx_seq_one_letter_code
_entity_poly.pdbx_strand_id
1 'polypeptide(L)'
;MPGGRPEIIPRQVAALVPYARNSRTHSDVQVAQIAASIREFGWTNPVLIDGADGIIAGHGRLLAARKLGLTEVPCIVLDHLSETQKRALIIADNKLALNAGWDNEMLGLELQDLAADDFDMGLVGFTDDELAALMADKTEGLTDPDETPEPPAEPISVLGDVWVLGKHRIVCGDSTDADAVAKCLNGVTPHLMVTDPPYGVKYDADWRNHTGDLGRSDRAVGKVENDDRC
;
A
#
# COMPACT_ATOMS: atom_id res chain seq x y z
N MET A 1 36.80 5.94 -6.96
CA MET A 1 36.05 4.67 -7.16
C MET A 1 37.08 3.58 -7.35
N PRO A 2 37.25 2.59 -6.45
CA PRO A 2 38.10 1.42 -6.66
C PRO A 2 37.36 0.48 -7.61
N GLY A 3 37.94 0.19 -8.78
CA GLY A 3 37.48 -0.78 -9.76
C GLY A 3 37.19 -0.16 -11.12
N GLY A 4 37.73 -0.76 -12.19
CA GLY A 4 37.38 -0.48 -13.57
C GLY A 4 35.90 -0.69 -13.83
N ARG A 5 35.41 -0.41 -15.05
CA ARG A 5 34.02 -0.71 -15.44
C ARG A 5 33.76 -2.21 -15.23
N PRO A 6 32.67 -2.58 -14.52
CA PRO A 6 32.34 -3.98 -14.35
C PRO A 6 32.05 -4.60 -15.73
N GLU A 7 32.71 -5.70 -16.02
CA GLU A 7 32.52 -6.47 -17.25
C GLU A 7 31.41 -7.53 -16.99
N ILE A 8 30.49 -7.67 -17.96
CA ILE A 8 29.48 -8.71 -17.94
C ILE A 8 30.09 -9.94 -18.64
N ILE A 9 30.21 -11.03 -17.90
CA ILE A 9 30.76 -12.30 -18.41
C ILE A 9 29.73 -13.42 -18.25
N PRO A 10 29.63 -14.35 -19.22
CA PRO A 10 28.79 -15.53 -19.06
C PRO A 10 29.35 -16.46 -18.00
N ARG A 11 28.49 -17.10 -17.22
CA ARG A 11 28.83 -18.17 -16.27
C ARG A 11 27.84 -19.31 -16.41
N GLN A 12 28.38 -20.54 -16.29
CA GLN A 12 27.55 -21.74 -16.28
C GLN A 12 26.61 -21.74 -15.06
N VAL A 13 25.32 -21.93 -15.28
CA VAL A 13 24.30 -21.99 -14.21
C VAL A 13 24.63 -23.06 -13.17
N ALA A 14 25.27 -24.16 -13.61
CA ALA A 14 25.66 -25.26 -12.74
C ALA A 14 26.85 -24.92 -11.84
N ALA A 15 27.71 -23.96 -12.22
CA ALA A 15 28.87 -23.53 -11.45
C ALA A 15 28.51 -22.54 -10.34
N LEU A 16 27.39 -21.85 -10.47
CA LEU A 16 26.96 -20.80 -9.52
C LEU A 16 26.56 -21.38 -8.18
N VAL A 17 27.18 -20.88 -7.11
CA VAL A 17 26.98 -21.35 -5.73
C VAL A 17 26.08 -20.35 -4.99
N PRO A 18 24.84 -20.73 -4.63
CA PRO A 18 23.98 -19.87 -3.81
C PRO A 18 24.58 -19.62 -2.43
N TYR A 19 24.44 -18.40 -1.92
CA TYR A 19 24.89 -18.08 -0.57
C TYR A 19 24.05 -18.82 0.48
N ALA A 20 24.69 -19.69 1.28
CA ALA A 20 24.00 -20.57 2.22
C ALA A 20 23.18 -19.85 3.32
N ARG A 21 23.56 -18.60 3.65
CA ARG A 21 22.88 -17.76 4.66
C ARG A 21 22.03 -16.68 4.01
N ASN A 22 21.56 -16.90 2.78
CA ASN A 22 20.64 -15.97 2.14
C ASN A 22 19.32 -15.90 2.93
N SER A 23 19.02 -14.73 3.49
CA SER A 23 17.79 -14.50 4.25
C SER A 23 16.58 -14.20 3.36
N ARG A 24 16.78 -13.95 2.06
CA ARG A 24 15.70 -13.70 1.11
C ARG A 24 15.15 -15.03 0.58
N THR A 25 13.86 -15.24 0.79
CA THR A 25 13.13 -16.42 0.26
C THR A 25 12.45 -16.07 -1.06
N HIS A 26 12.30 -17.04 -1.92
CA HIS A 26 11.61 -16.91 -3.20
C HIS A 26 10.55 -18.01 -3.31
N SER A 27 9.28 -17.63 -3.45
CA SER A 27 8.21 -18.59 -3.72
C SER A 27 8.28 -19.10 -5.16
N ASP A 28 7.70 -20.27 -5.42
CA ASP A 28 7.61 -20.83 -6.79
C ASP A 28 6.85 -19.89 -7.74
N VAL A 29 5.87 -19.15 -7.23
CA VAL A 29 5.13 -18.13 -7.97
C VAL A 29 6.05 -17.00 -8.40
N GLN A 30 6.83 -16.44 -7.46
CA GLN A 30 7.80 -15.38 -7.76
C GLN A 30 8.86 -15.84 -8.75
N VAL A 31 9.37 -17.07 -8.60
CA VAL A 31 10.34 -17.64 -9.55
C VAL A 31 9.72 -17.78 -10.95
N ALA A 32 8.44 -18.15 -11.03
CA ALA A 32 7.72 -18.22 -12.30
C ALA A 32 7.56 -16.84 -12.96
N GLN A 33 7.22 -15.81 -12.17
CA GLN A 33 7.14 -14.42 -12.65
C GLN A 33 8.49 -13.92 -13.17
N ILE A 34 9.59 -14.15 -12.43
CA ILE A 34 10.94 -13.80 -12.90
C ILE A 34 11.28 -14.55 -14.20
N ALA A 35 10.93 -15.83 -14.30
CA ALA A 35 11.18 -16.61 -15.51
C ALA A 35 10.37 -16.10 -16.71
N ALA A 36 9.11 -15.70 -16.50
CA ALA A 36 8.26 -15.11 -17.53
C ALA A 36 8.83 -13.76 -18.00
N SER A 37 9.25 -12.90 -17.08
CA SER A 37 9.92 -11.63 -17.37
C SER A 37 11.21 -11.83 -18.17
N ILE A 38 12.06 -12.80 -17.81
CA ILE A 38 13.29 -13.12 -18.57
C ILE A 38 12.96 -13.61 -19.99
N ARG A 39 11.86 -14.36 -20.17
CA ARG A 39 11.45 -14.84 -21.48
C ARG A 39 10.96 -13.72 -22.39
N GLU A 40 10.23 -12.76 -21.83
CA GLU A 40 9.64 -11.64 -22.56
C GLU A 40 10.68 -10.57 -22.88
N PHE A 41 11.37 -10.08 -21.86
CA PHE A 41 12.27 -8.93 -21.98
C PHE A 41 13.75 -9.30 -22.17
N GLY A 42 14.05 -10.60 -22.13
CA GLY A 42 15.44 -11.07 -22.11
C GLY A 42 16.08 -10.90 -20.72
N TRP A 43 17.37 -11.19 -20.66
CA TRP A 43 18.13 -11.08 -19.42
C TRP A 43 18.62 -9.64 -19.21
N THR A 44 17.89 -8.84 -18.46
CA THR A 44 18.15 -7.39 -18.29
C THR A 44 19.13 -7.06 -17.17
N ASN A 45 19.18 -7.89 -16.10
CA ASN A 45 19.98 -7.63 -14.89
C ASN A 45 20.97 -8.78 -14.60
N PRO A 46 22.29 -8.59 -14.72
CA PRO A 46 23.29 -9.63 -14.43
C PRO A 46 23.21 -10.14 -12.99
N VAL A 47 23.66 -11.38 -12.75
CA VAL A 47 23.89 -11.93 -11.41
C VAL A 47 25.20 -11.37 -10.88
N LEU A 48 25.22 -10.90 -9.64
CA LEU A 48 26.44 -10.47 -8.97
C LEU A 48 27.05 -11.66 -8.26
N ILE A 49 28.34 -11.94 -8.56
CA ILE A 49 29.07 -13.07 -8.01
C ILE A 49 30.42 -12.63 -7.45
N ASP A 50 31.02 -13.44 -6.63
CA ASP A 50 32.44 -13.29 -6.23
C ASP A 50 33.39 -14.08 -7.16
N GLY A 51 34.69 -13.99 -6.90
CA GLY A 51 35.71 -14.68 -7.68
C GLY A 51 35.67 -16.20 -7.61
N ALA A 52 34.88 -16.79 -6.70
CA ALA A 52 34.64 -18.22 -6.55
C ALA A 52 33.26 -18.67 -7.02
N ASP A 53 32.58 -17.87 -7.88
CA ASP A 53 31.23 -18.08 -8.39
C ASP A 53 30.13 -18.10 -7.29
N GLY A 54 30.44 -17.59 -6.10
CA GLY A 54 29.49 -17.41 -5.01
C GLY A 54 28.53 -16.26 -5.32
N ILE A 55 27.21 -16.49 -5.21
CA ILE A 55 26.20 -15.49 -5.53
C ILE A 55 26.08 -14.46 -4.41
N ILE A 56 26.24 -13.19 -4.78
CA ILE A 56 26.02 -12.02 -3.93
C ILE A 56 24.61 -11.48 -4.12
N ALA A 57 24.16 -11.31 -5.38
CA ALA A 57 22.81 -10.86 -5.70
C ALA A 57 22.26 -11.58 -6.94
N GLY A 58 20.94 -11.80 -6.97
CA GLY A 58 20.25 -12.45 -8.10
C GLY A 58 19.90 -13.93 -7.86
N HIS A 59 19.74 -14.37 -6.61
CA HIS A 59 19.33 -15.75 -6.28
C HIS A 59 18.03 -16.15 -6.97
N GLY A 60 17.00 -15.28 -6.99
CA GLY A 60 15.73 -15.52 -7.71
C GLY A 60 15.94 -15.69 -9.21
N ARG A 61 16.84 -14.90 -9.83
CA ARG A 61 17.21 -15.02 -11.25
C ARG A 61 17.91 -16.33 -11.56
N LEU A 62 18.77 -16.82 -10.66
CA LEU A 62 19.36 -18.15 -10.81
C LEU A 62 18.30 -19.25 -10.78
N LEU A 63 17.32 -19.17 -9.85
CA LEU A 63 16.22 -20.14 -9.78
C LEU A 63 15.36 -20.09 -11.07
N ALA A 64 15.08 -18.91 -11.57
CA ALA A 64 14.38 -18.72 -12.84
C ALA A 64 15.19 -19.29 -14.03
N ALA A 65 16.50 -19.07 -14.08
CA ALA A 65 17.38 -19.64 -15.10
C ALA A 65 17.32 -21.17 -15.11
N ARG A 66 17.36 -21.79 -13.93
CA ARG A 66 17.22 -23.26 -13.78
C ARG A 66 15.85 -23.73 -14.27
N LYS A 67 14.79 -23.02 -13.93
CA LYS A 67 13.42 -23.32 -14.40
C LYS A 67 13.28 -23.20 -15.90
N LEU A 68 13.99 -22.25 -16.52
CA LEU A 68 14.02 -22.07 -17.99
C LEU A 68 14.96 -23.02 -18.71
N GLY A 69 15.76 -23.81 -17.99
CA GLY A 69 16.74 -24.71 -18.59
C GLY A 69 17.93 -23.98 -19.22
N LEU A 70 18.23 -22.75 -18.81
CA LEU A 70 19.37 -22.00 -19.31
C LEU A 70 20.67 -22.63 -18.82
N THR A 71 21.67 -22.74 -19.69
CA THR A 71 22.98 -23.28 -19.39
C THR A 71 23.93 -22.22 -18.86
N GLU A 72 23.78 -20.98 -19.32
CA GLU A 72 24.61 -19.83 -18.97
C GLU A 72 23.76 -18.63 -18.63
N VAL A 73 24.31 -17.77 -17.77
CA VAL A 73 23.70 -16.49 -17.40
C VAL A 73 24.76 -15.39 -17.33
N PRO A 74 24.42 -14.14 -17.65
CA PRO A 74 25.34 -13.01 -17.54
C PRO A 74 25.61 -12.69 -16.07
N CYS A 75 26.88 -12.55 -15.73
CA CYS A 75 27.35 -12.27 -14.38
C CYS A 75 28.30 -11.08 -14.36
N ILE A 76 28.37 -10.41 -13.22
CA ILE A 76 29.40 -9.42 -12.88
C ILE A 76 30.18 -9.94 -11.69
N VAL A 77 31.51 -9.99 -11.81
CA VAL A 77 32.40 -10.44 -10.74
C VAL A 77 32.77 -9.26 -9.85
N LEU A 78 32.56 -9.39 -8.55
CA LEU A 78 32.89 -8.42 -7.50
C LEU A 78 33.99 -9.00 -6.59
N ASP A 79 35.16 -9.27 -7.15
CA ASP A 79 36.31 -9.87 -6.47
C ASP A 79 37.07 -8.92 -5.53
N HIS A 80 36.82 -7.62 -5.69
CA HIS A 80 37.42 -6.56 -4.88
C HIS A 80 36.75 -6.40 -3.49
N LEU A 81 35.63 -7.08 -3.23
CA LEU A 81 34.90 -6.97 -1.97
C LEU A 81 35.45 -7.93 -0.91
N SER A 82 35.68 -7.43 0.30
CA SER A 82 35.94 -8.28 1.46
C SER A 82 34.71 -9.12 1.82
N GLU A 83 34.89 -10.20 2.58
CA GLU A 83 33.80 -11.07 3.04
C GLU A 83 32.73 -10.30 3.83
N THR A 84 33.13 -9.31 4.63
CA THR A 84 32.20 -8.44 5.37
C THR A 84 31.38 -7.57 4.41
N GLN A 85 32.02 -7.00 3.39
CA GLN A 85 31.34 -6.18 2.38
C GLN A 85 30.38 -7.01 1.53
N LYS A 86 30.74 -8.23 1.13
CA LYS A 86 29.83 -9.16 0.42
C LYS A 86 28.55 -9.41 1.26
N ARG A 87 28.72 -9.76 2.52
CA ARG A 87 27.60 -10.01 3.43
C ARG A 87 26.71 -8.77 3.62
N ALA A 88 27.32 -7.61 3.77
CA ALA A 88 26.58 -6.36 3.87
C ALA A 88 25.81 -6.04 2.57
N LEU A 89 26.45 -6.26 1.41
CA LEU A 89 25.81 -6.02 0.10
C LEU A 89 24.63 -6.97 -0.15
N ILE A 90 24.72 -8.25 0.22
CA ILE A 90 23.61 -9.20 0.13
C ILE A 90 22.37 -8.69 0.87
N ILE A 91 22.56 -8.09 2.06
CA ILE A 91 21.45 -7.54 2.84
C ILE A 91 20.97 -6.22 2.23
N ALA A 92 21.88 -5.32 1.90
CA ALA A 92 21.57 -3.99 1.39
C ALA A 92 20.83 -4.03 0.06
N ASP A 93 21.26 -4.86 -0.89
CA ASP A 93 20.62 -5.03 -2.20
C ASP A 93 19.13 -5.40 -2.05
N ASN A 94 18.83 -6.34 -1.15
CA ASN A 94 17.46 -6.73 -0.87
C ASN A 94 16.67 -5.66 -0.11
N LYS A 95 17.28 -4.99 0.87
CA LYS A 95 16.56 -4.04 1.73
C LYS A 95 16.29 -2.70 1.03
N LEU A 96 17.25 -2.19 0.27
CA LEU A 96 17.10 -0.90 -0.42
C LEU A 96 15.98 -0.95 -1.45
N ALA A 97 15.80 -2.06 -2.16
CA ALA A 97 14.67 -2.24 -3.08
C ALA A 97 13.30 -2.13 -2.39
N LEU A 98 13.20 -2.56 -1.12
CA LEU A 98 11.96 -2.48 -0.33
C LEU A 98 11.69 -1.10 0.28
N ASN A 99 12.67 -0.20 0.26
CA ASN A 99 12.49 1.16 0.80
C ASN A 99 11.87 2.12 -0.23
N ALA A 100 11.82 1.75 -1.51
CA ALA A 100 11.11 2.50 -2.53
C ALA A 100 9.60 2.27 -2.42
N GLY A 101 8.82 3.28 -2.73
CA GLY A 101 7.37 3.22 -2.88
C GLY A 101 6.96 3.46 -4.32
N TRP A 102 5.65 3.46 -4.56
CA TRP A 102 5.04 3.79 -5.83
C TRP A 102 4.27 5.11 -5.71
N ASP A 103 4.33 5.93 -6.74
CA ASP A 103 3.30 6.92 -6.99
C ASP A 103 2.11 6.17 -7.63
N ASN A 104 1.10 5.91 -6.81
CA ASN A 104 -0.01 5.06 -7.23
C ASN A 104 -0.87 5.69 -8.32
N GLU A 105 -0.89 7.03 -8.44
CA GLU A 105 -1.63 7.73 -9.48
C GLU A 105 -0.94 7.53 -10.84
N MET A 106 0.35 7.84 -10.90
CA MET A 106 1.14 7.63 -12.11
C MET A 106 1.21 6.16 -12.51
N LEU A 107 1.38 5.26 -11.52
CA LEU A 107 1.39 3.81 -11.76
C LEU A 107 0.06 3.32 -12.34
N GLY A 108 -1.07 3.83 -11.83
CA GLY A 108 -2.40 3.49 -12.34
C GLY A 108 -2.58 3.86 -13.80
N LEU A 109 -2.10 5.05 -14.21
CA LEU A 109 -2.14 5.50 -15.61
C LEU A 109 -1.29 4.61 -16.52
N GLU A 110 -0.04 4.31 -16.13
CA GLU A 110 0.85 3.43 -16.90
C GLU A 110 0.27 2.01 -17.05
N LEU A 111 -0.36 1.47 -16.00
CA LEU A 111 -1.01 0.15 -16.07
C LEU A 111 -2.24 0.16 -16.99
N GLN A 112 -3.02 1.25 -17.01
CA GLN A 112 -4.15 1.40 -17.92
C GLN A 112 -3.67 1.48 -19.39
N ASP A 113 -2.60 2.23 -19.65
CA ASP A 113 -2.03 2.34 -21.01
C ASP A 113 -1.49 0.98 -21.48
N LEU A 114 -0.77 0.23 -20.64
CA LEU A 114 -0.31 -1.12 -20.96
C LEU A 114 -1.47 -2.08 -21.25
N ALA A 115 -2.54 -2.00 -20.48
CA ALA A 115 -3.72 -2.83 -20.70
C ALA A 115 -4.45 -2.46 -22.00
N ALA A 116 -4.47 -1.17 -22.38
CA ALA A 116 -5.04 -0.69 -23.65
C ALA A 116 -4.23 -1.17 -24.87
N ASP A 117 -2.92 -1.41 -24.68
CA ASP A 117 -2.03 -1.96 -25.71
C ASP A 117 -2.04 -3.51 -25.73
N ASP A 118 -3.01 -4.17 -25.08
CA ASP A 118 -3.13 -5.63 -24.98
C ASP A 118 -1.88 -6.33 -24.39
N PHE A 119 -1.12 -5.63 -23.55
CA PHE A 119 0.05 -6.19 -22.89
C PHE A 119 -0.35 -7.23 -21.82
N ASP A 120 0.45 -8.30 -21.69
CA ASP A 120 0.22 -9.32 -20.65
C ASP A 120 0.52 -8.76 -19.24
N MET A 121 -0.52 -8.33 -18.54
CA MET A 121 -0.43 -7.75 -17.20
C MET A 121 0.13 -8.71 -16.16
N GLY A 122 0.15 -10.03 -16.40
CA GLY A 122 0.80 -11.01 -15.52
C GLY A 122 2.33 -10.83 -15.44
N LEU A 123 2.94 -10.11 -16.41
CA LEU A 123 4.37 -9.84 -16.47
C LEU A 123 4.82 -8.65 -15.60
N VAL A 124 3.92 -7.75 -15.20
CA VAL A 124 4.26 -6.58 -14.38
C VAL A 124 4.46 -6.92 -12.90
N GLY A 125 4.06 -8.13 -12.47
CA GLY A 125 4.35 -8.67 -11.15
C GLY A 125 3.34 -8.31 -10.06
N PHE A 126 2.27 -7.59 -10.37
CA PHE A 126 1.15 -7.34 -9.48
C PHE A 126 0.15 -8.50 -9.52
N THR A 127 -0.60 -8.69 -8.45
CA THR A 127 -1.75 -9.61 -8.42
C THR A 127 -2.97 -8.97 -9.10
N ASP A 128 -3.97 -9.78 -9.49
CA ASP A 128 -5.20 -9.28 -10.10
C ASP A 128 -5.93 -8.28 -9.18
N ASP A 129 -5.93 -8.52 -7.86
CA ASP A 129 -6.54 -7.62 -6.88
C ASP A 129 -5.79 -6.28 -6.77
N GLU A 130 -4.44 -6.31 -6.81
CA GLU A 130 -3.62 -5.10 -6.82
C GLU A 130 -3.82 -4.30 -8.11
N LEU A 131 -3.87 -4.97 -9.26
CA LEU A 131 -4.16 -4.33 -10.55
C LEU A 131 -5.54 -3.68 -10.54
N ALA A 132 -6.57 -4.40 -10.07
CA ALA A 132 -7.91 -3.87 -9.97
C ALA A 132 -7.98 -2.63 -9.08
N ALA A 133 -7.25 -2.63 -7.94
CA ALA A 133 -7.21 -1.49 -7.02
C ALA A 133 -6.45 -0.28 -7.58
N LEU A 134 -5.35 -0.51 -8.33
CA LEU A 134 -4.53 0.55 -8.92
C LEU A 134 -5.18 1.16 -10.16
N MET A 135 -5.86 0.35 -10.96
CA MET A 135 -6.52 0.77 -12.20
C MET A 135 -7.98 1.20 -11.98
N ALA A 136 -8.52 1.03 -10.77
CA ALA A 136 -9.86 1.52 -10.47
C ALA A 136 -9.89 3.03 -10.73
N ASP A 137 -10.83 3.45 -11.57
CA ASP A 137 -11.15 4.86 -11.68
C ASP A 137 -11.45 5.38 -10.28
N LYS A 138 -10.61 6.25 -9.77
CA LYS A 138 -10.96 7.11 -8.66
C LYS A 138 -11.99 8.10 -9.22
N THR A 139 -13.20 7.61 -9.44
CA THR A 139 -14.33 8.52 -9.65
C THR A 139 -14.36 9.38 -8.41
N GLU A 140 -13.90 10.62 -8.52
CA GLU A 140 -14.29 11.65 -7.57
C GLU A 140 -15.80 11.50 -7.44
N GLY A 141 -16.27 11.24 -6.22
CA GLY A 141 -17.70 11.17 -5.97
C GLY A 141 -18.34 12.40 -6.62
N LEU A 142 -19.55 12.26 -7.14
CA LEU A 142 -20.28 13.35 -7.83
C LEU A 142 -20.46 14.61 -6.94
N THR A 143 -20.03 14.55 -5.70
CA THR A 143 -20.04 15.61 -4.71
C THR A 143 -18.64 15.80 -4.14
N ASP A 144 -18.21 17.04 -4.01
CA ASP A 144 -17.01 17.40 -3.25
C ASP A 144 -17.13 16.78 -1.84
N PRO A 145 -16.20 15.89 -1.42
CA PRO A 145 -16.26 15.28 -0.10
C PRO A 145 -16.20 16.30 1.05
N ASP A 146 -15.70 17.51 0.78
CA ASP A 146 -15.67 18.63 1.73
C ASP A 146 -16.88 19.56 1.59
N GLU A 147 -17.74 19.37 0.58
CA GLU A 147 -18.96 20.14 0.43
C GLU A 147 -20.06 19.64 1.40
N THR A 148 -20.30 20.39 2.44
CA THR A 148 -21.40 20.14 3.37
C THR A 148 -22.62 20.94 2.88
N PRO A 149 -23.73 20.28 2.53
CA PRO A 149 -24.96 21.02 2.15
C PRO A 149 -25.42 21.90 3.30
N GLU A 150 -25.89 23.08 2.96
CA GLU A 150 -26.48 23.98 3.95
C GLU A 150 -27.63 23.29 4.70
N PRO A 151 -27.69 23.36 6.04
CA PRO A 151 -28.78 22.78 6.78
C PRO A 151 -30.11 23.43 6.32
N PRO A 152 -31.18 22.64 6.19
CA PRO A 152 -32.48 23.18 5.82
C PRO A 152 -32.94 24.24 6.82
N ALA A 153 -33.57 25.33 6.33
CA ALA A 153 -34.05 26.44 7.18
C ALA A 153 -35.03 25.97 8.27
N GLU A 154 -35.78 24.90 8.00
CA GLU A 154 -36.64 24.22 8.99
C GLU A 154 -36.11 22.78 9.15
N PRO A 155 -35.78 22.33 10.40
CA PRO A 155 -35.36 20.97 10.65
C PRO A 155 -36.44 19.97 10.25
N ILE A 156 -36.09 18.97 9.47
CA ILE A 156 -37.01 17.89 9.09
C ILE A 156 -37.11 16.86 10.23
N SER A 157 -36.01 16.65 10.98
CA SER A 157 -35.96 15.70 12.10
C SER A 157 -36.25 16.42 13.41
N VAL A 158 -37.06 15.80 14.26
CA VAL A 158 -37.36 16.28 15.63
C VAL A 158 -36.83 15.27 16.65
N LEU A 159 -36.65 15.74 17.89
CA LEU A 159 -36.20 14.85 18.99
C LEU A 159 -37.16 13.66 19.16
N GLY A 160 -36.57 12.46 19.17
CA GLY A 160 -37.26 11.19 19.27
C GLY A 160 -37.54 10.49 17.96
N ASP A 161 -37.28 11.12 16.82
CA ASP A 161 -37.44 10.51 15.50
C ASP A 161 -36.46 9.35 15.31
N VAL A 162 -36.96 8.33 14.61
CA VAL A 162 -36.18 7.15 14.23
C VAL A 162 -36.22 6.99 12.72
N TRP A 163 -35.06 7.13 12.09
CA TRP A 163 -34.91 6.92 10.66
C TRP A 163 -34.42 5.51 10.38
N VAL A 164 -35.11 4.78 9.50
CA VAL A 164 -34.75 3.40 9.13
C VAL A 164 -34.17 3.39 7.72
N LEU A 165 -32.89 3.00 7.60
CA LEU A 165 -32.13 2.94 6.36
C LEU A 165 -31.75 1.47 6.06
N GLY A 166 -32.68 0.74 5.47
CA GLY A 166 -32.54 -0.70 5.28
C GLY A 166 -32.51 -1.43 6.64
N LYS A 167 -31.38 -2.00 7.00
CA LYS A 167 -31.16 -2.66 8.31
C LYS A 167 -30.50 -1.76 9.37
N HIS A 168 -30.19 -0.53 9.04
CA HIS A 168 -29.59 0.44 9.94
C HIS A 168 -30.65 1.39 10.50
N ARG A 169 -30.39 1.96 11.68
CA ARG A 169 -31.30 2.89 12.37
C ARG A 169 -30.49 4.10 12.84
N ILE A 170 -31.07 5.27 12.72
CA ILE A 170 -30.55 6.52 13.26
C ILE A 170 -31.65 7.11 14.14
N VAL A 171 -31.29 7.59 15.32
CA VAL A 171 -32.21 8.23 16.24
C VAL A 171 -31.77 9.69 16.47
N CYS A 172 -32.67 10.62 16.33
CA CYS A 172 -32.48 12.00 16.76
C CYS A 172 -32.71 12.07 18.27
N GLY A 173 -31.69 12.15 19.08
CA GLY A 173 -31.84 12.13 20.53
C GLY A 173 -30.49 12.25 21.26
N ASP A 174 -30.56 12.38 22.58
CA ASP A 174 -29.39 12.39 23.46
C ASP A 174 -28.85 10.95 23.59
N SER A 175 -27.58 10.75 23.21
CA SER A 175 -26.91 9.45 23.31
C SER A 175 -26.65 8.99 24.75
N THR A 176 -26.80 9.88 25.73
CA THR A 176 -26.73 9.57 27.17
C THR A 176 -28.09 9.14 27.75
N ASP A 177 -29.18 9.31 27.00
CA ASP A 177 -30.49 8.87 27.38
C ASP A 177 -30.71 7.40 27.03
N ALA A 178 -30.96 6.58 28.06
CA ALA A 178 -31.19 5.14 27.91
C ALA A 178 -32.39 4.83 27.02
N ASP A 179 -33.44 5.64 27.02
CA ASP A 179 -34.62 5.42 26.20
C ASP A 179 -34.34 5.72 24.73
N ALA A 180 -33.55 6.75 24.42
CA ALA A 180 -33.12 7.07 23.06
C ALA A 180 -32.22 5.91 22.51
N VAL A 181 -31.29 5.42 23.33
CA VAL A 181 -30.43 4.28 22.97
C VAL A 181 -31.28 3.02 22.74
N ALA A 182 -32.23 2.71 23.63
CA ALA A 182 -33.12 1.56 23.47
C ALA A 182 -33.94 1.62 22.17
N LYS A 183 -34.44 2.80 21.79
CA LYS A 183 -35.16 3.03 20.51
C LYS A 183 -34.22 2.76 19.32
N CYS A 184 -32.98 3.20 19.40
CA CYS A 184 -31.97 2.97 18.34
C CYS A 184 -31.71 1.46 18.19
N LEU A 185 -31.46 0.76 19.26
CA LEU A 185 -31.15 -0.66 19.29
C LEU A 185 -32.33 -1.55 18.90
N ASN A 186 -33.57 -1.11 19.15
CA ASN A 186 -34.79 -1.86 18.83
C ASN A 186 -34.75 -3.33 19.27
N GLY A 187 -34.26 -3.60 20.48
CA GLY A 187 -34.14 -4.95 21.06
C GLY A 187 -32.91 -5.75 20.59
N VAL A 188 -32.05 -5.19 19.76
CA VAL A 188 -30.79 -5.83 19.34
C VAL A 188 -29.72 -5.57 20.38
N THR A 189 -28.99 -6.62 20.78
CA THR A 189 -27.80 -6.48 21.63
C THR A 189 -26.57 -6.26 20.76
N PRO A 190 -25.92 -5.09 20.81
CA PRO A 190 -24.73 -4.83 20.00
C PRO A 190 -23.53 -5.63 20.52
N HIS A 191 -22.66 -6.07 19.63
CA HIS A 191 -21.42 -6.77 19.96
C HIS A 191 -20.22 -5.81 20.07
N LEU A 192 -20.36 -4.60 19.51
CA LEU A 192 -19.34 -3.56 19.50
C LEU A 192 -20.01 -2.21 19.62
N MET A 193 -19.38 -1.31 20.38
CA MET A 193 -19.72 0.10 20.46
C MET A 193 -18.52 0.91 19.99
N VAL A 194 -18.73 1.80 19.00
CA VAL A 194 -17.73 2.78 18.55
C VAL A 194 -18.31 4.15 18.87
N THR A 195 -17.60 4.92 19.68
CA THR A 195 -18.05 6.23 20.14
C THR A 195 -16.86 7.19 20.24
N ASP A 196 -17.15 8.46 20.01
CA ASP A 196 -16.24 9.57 20.28
C ASP A 196 -16.93 10.45 21.34
N PRO A 197 -16.76 10.11 22.63
CA PRO A 197 -17.44 10.83 23.71
C PRO A 197 -16.83 12.22 23.91
N PRO A 198 -17.59 13.19 24.42
CA PRO A 198 -17.05 14.47 24.86
C PRO A 198 -15.94 14.26 25.89
N TYR A 199 -14.84 14.99 25.75
CA TYR A 199 -13.66 14.81 26.61
C TYR A 199 -13.71 15.60 27.93
N GLY A 200 -14.80 16.28 28.26
CA GLY A 200 -14.94 17.10 29.47
C GLY A 200 -14.07 18.36 29.48
N VAL A 201 -13.58 18.79 28.33
CA VAL A 201 -12.69 19.95 28.18
C VAL A 201 -13.39 21.25 27.86
N LYS A 202 -14.74 21.27 27.85
CA LYS A 202 -15.57 22.40 27.45
C LYS A 202 -15.21 22.91 26.06
N TYR A 203 -15.10 21.99 25.14
CA TYR A 203 -14.67 22.26 23.79
C TYR A 203 -15.56 23.31 23.12
N ASP A 204 -14.94 24.40 22.68
CA ASP A 204 -15.56 25.48 21.94
C ASP A 204 -15.03 25.46 20.50
N ALA A 205 -15.88 25.11 19.55
CA ALA A 205 -15.50 24.99 18.15
C ALA A 205 -15.13 26.35 17.51
N ASP A 206 -15.51 27.48 18.12
CA ASP A 206 -15.22 28.82 17.61
C ASP A 206 -13.72 29.12 17.47
N TRP A 207 -12.84 28.43 18.21
CA TRP A 207 -11.41 28.62 18.04
C TRP A 207 -10.91 28.26 16.62
N ARG A 208 -11.59 27.35 15.93
CA ARG A 208 -11.27 26.98 14.54
C ARG A 208 -11.54 28.10 13.56
N ASN A 209 -12.50 28.98 13.86
CA ASN A 209 -12.87 30.12 13.03
C ASN A 209 -11.81 31.23 13.12
N HIS A 210 -10.97 31.22 14.16
CA HIS A 210 -9.92 32.21 14.38
C HIS A 210 -8.56 31.84 13.78
N THR A 211 -8.39 30.61 13.31
CA THR A 211 -7.16 30.15 12.64
C THR A 211 -7.19 30.40 11.13
N GLY A 212 -7.60 31.57 10.71
CA GLY A 212 -7.92 32.06 9.37
C GLY A 212 -6.90 31.88 8.24
N ASP A 213 -6.00 30.88 8.33
CA ASP A 213 -4.90 30.71 7.35
C ASP A 213 -5.07 29.48 6.44
N LEU A 214 -6.20 28.76 6.45
CA LEU A 214 -6.35 27.54 5.67
C LEU A 214 -7.56 27.51 4.71
N GLY A 215 -8.16 28.68 4.40
CA GLY A 215 -9.21 28.78 3.36
C GLY A 215 -10.48 27.94 3.62
N ARG A 216 -10.68 27.46 4.87
CA ARG A 216 -11.89 26.76 5.28
C ARG A 216 -12.96 27.76 5.73
N SER A 217 -14.17 27.60 5.19
CA SER A 217 -15.32 28.38 5.58
C SER A 217 -15.61 28.24 7.09
N ASP A 218 -16.03 29.35 7.74
CA ASP A 218 -16.48 29.42 9.13
C ASP A 218 -17.72 28.53 9.35
N ARG A 219 -17.50 27.22 9.56
CA ARG A 219 -18.58 26.21 9.68
C ARG A 219 -18.73 25.64 11.08
N ALA A 220 -17.84 25.99 12.00
CA ALA A 220 -17.90 25.51 13.37
C ALA A 220 -18.73 26.46 14.21
N VAL A 221 -19.95 26.10 14.56
CA VAL A 221 -20.88 26.93 15.33
C VAL A 221 -21.24 26.25 16.63
N GLY A 222 -21.03 26.97 17.76
CA GLY A 222 -21.50 26.59 19.07
C GLY A 222 -20.61 25.65 19.86
N LYS A 223 -20.97 25.48 21.13
CA LYS A 223 -20.32 24.60 22.08
C LYS A 223 -20.86 23.18 21.95
N VAL A 224 -19.99 22.20 22.16
CA VAL A 224 -20.41 20.80 22.21
C VAL A 224 -21.24 20.59 23.48
N GLU A 225 -22.47 20.11 23.34
CA GLU A 225 -23.33 19.79 24.48
C GLU A 225 -22.73 18.61 25.29
N ASN A 226 -22.85 18.70 26.63
CA ASN A 226 -22.38 17.71 27.59
C ASN A 226 -20.85 17.54 27.67
N ASP A 227 -20.02 18.40 27.06
CA ASP A 227 -18.56 18.37 27.16
C ASP A 227 -18.04 18.88 28.51
N ASP A 228 -18.93 19.33 29.39
CA ASP A 228 -18.65 19.78 30.77
C ASP A 228 -18.96 18.71 31.84
N ARG A 229 -19.41 17.51 31.41
CA ARG A 229 -19.75 16.37 32.28
C ARG A 229 -18.73 15.26 32.14
N CYS A 230 -18.00 15.00 33.22
CA CYS A 230 -17.16 13.80 33.38
C CYS A 230 -17.93 12.74 34.17
#